data_927ff96881cbf2b834624f23eda94cbd
#
_entry.id   927ff96881cbf2b834624f23eda94cbd
#
_cell.length_a   1.000
_cell.length_b   1.000
_cell.length_c   1.000
_cell.angle_alpha   90.00
_cell.angle_beta   90.00
_cell.angle_gamma   90.00
#
_symmetry.space_group_name_H-M   'P 1'
#
loop_
_entity.id
_entity.type
_entity.pdbx_description
1 polymer ?
#
loop_
_entity_poly.entity_id
_entity_poly.type
_entity_poly.pdbx_seq_one_letter_code
_entity_poly.pdbx_strand_id
1 'polypeptide(L)'
;MNLFSEHLNSLVRNHPDNLSCIAQNSHLSRPSLYDLINGKTLPKESTLENLCSALSLSENSTKNLFNLDKSERLRSSRKELKYYLQQKKVLISEVSSLLLAKGHEISRPISAGKADLVLRLNSQRIPVLICPPPLDYPRILGSLLISMFHFSSDKGYLCTPNVKSLERKTIQLFNSHGILILSIKGILKELKSFR
;
A
#
# COMPACT_ATOMS: atom_id res chain seq x y z
N MET A 1 -12.79 19.00 -1.68
CA MET A 1 -13.51 18.65 -0.44
C MET A 1 -14.15 17.27 -0.67
N ASN A 2 -14.30 16.43 0.31
CA ASN A 2 -14.94 15.12 0.17
C ASN A 2 -16.38 15.19 0.75
N LEU A 3 -17.25 14.23 0.37
CA LEU A 3 -18.67 14.24 0.75
C LEU A 3 -18.87 14.22 2.28
N PHE A 4 -18.01 13.51 3.01
CA PHE A 4 -18.04 13.49 4.47
C PHE A 4 -17.80 14.90 5.05
N SER A 5 -16.75 15.58 4.62
CA SER A 5 -16.39 16.90 5.13
C SER A 5 -17.41 17.98 4.73
N GLU A 6 -17.99 17.87 3.54
CA GLU A 6 -19.07 18.78 3.11
C GLU A 6 -20.31 18.63 4.01
N HIS A 7 -20.70 17.38 4.28
CA HIS A 7 -21.83 17.10 5.15
C HIS A 7 -21.55 17.51 6.59
N LEU A 8 -20.36 17.18 7.14
CA LEU A 8 -19.96 17.61 8.49
C LEU A 8 -19.94 19.13 8.62
N ASN A 9 -19.38 19.84 7.62
CA ASN A 9 -19.38 21.31 7.61
C ASN A 9 -20.78 21.89 7.65
N SER A 10 -21.71 21.30 6.89
CA SER A 10 -23.14 21.73 6.93
C SER A 10 -23.75 21.51 8.30
N LEU A 11 -23.51 20.38 8.96
CA LEU A 11 -24.01 20.09 10.30
C LEU A 11 -23.47 21.08 11.34
N VAL A 12 -22.14 21.32 11.29
CA VAL A 12 -21.48 22.26 12.22
C VAL A 12 -21.98 23.71 12.03
N ARG A 13 -22.15 24.15 10.77
CA ARG A 13 -22.64 25.52 10.50
C ARG A 13 -24.07 25.75 10.93
N ASN A 14 -24.90 24.72 10.86
CA ASN A 14 -26.31 24.79 11.24
C ASN A 14 -26.57 24.52 12.73
N HIS A 15 -25.49 24.15 13.48
CA HIS A 15 -25.60 23.89 14.91
C HIS A 15 -25.68 25.20 15.71
N PRO A 16 -26.51 25.27 16.76
CA PRO A 16 -26.66 26.50 17.59
C PRO A 16 -25.38 26.84 18.36
N ASP A 17 -24.59 25.85 18.72
CA ASP A 17 -23.32 26.05 19.42
C ASP A 17 -22.21 26.51 18.46
N ASN A 18 -21.29 27.31 19.01
CA ASN A 18 -20.14 27.75 18.28
C ASN A 18 -19.10 26.59 18.14
N LEU A 19 -18.19 26.76 17.20
CA LEU A 19 -17.19 25.74 16.86
C LEU A 19 -16.31 25.33 18.07
N SER A 20 -16.08 26.24 19.02
CA SER A 20 -15.30 25.96 20.24
C SER A 20 -16.05 25.03 21.18
N CYS A 21 -17.33 25.22 21.36
CA CYS A 21 -18.20 24.33 22.13
C CYS A 21 -18.28 22.95 21.51
N ILE A 22 -18.50 22.86 20.20
CA ILE A 22 -18.54 21.57 19.48
C ILE A 22 -17.22 20.83 19.62
N ALA A 23 -16.08 21.50 19.46
CA ALA A 23 -14.78 20.91 19.64
C ALA A 23 -14.59 20.38 21.06
N GLN A 24 -14.94 21.16 22.07
CA GLN A 24 -14.83 20.75 23.47
C GLN A 24 -15.73 19.54 23.79
N ASN A 25 -16.99 19.58 23.37
CA ASN A 25 -17.98 18.53 23.63
C ASN A 25 -17.61 17.21 22.88
N SER A 26 -16.92 17.31 21.75
CA SER A 26 -16.40 16.14 20.99
C SER A 26 -15.00 15.69 21.39
N HIS A 27 -14.43 16.27 22.46
CA HIS A 27 -13.06 16.01 22.92
C HIS A 27 -11.98 16.25 21.84
N LEU A 28 -12.22 17.22 20.96
CA LEU A 28 -11.28 17.60 19.91
C LEU A 28 -10.65 18.97 20.20
N SER A 29 -9.42 19.15 19.69
CA SER A 29 -8.88 20.50 19.56
C SER A 29 -9.59 21.25 18.41
N ARG A 30 -9.68 22.58 18.50
CA ARG A 30 -10.22 23.39 17.39
C ARG A 30 -9.51 23.14 16.05
N PRO A 31 -8.15 23.08 15.99
CA PRO A 31 -7.45 22.72 14.76
C PRO A 31 -7.86 21.36 14.21
N SER A 32 -8.00 20.35 15.07
CA SER A 32 -8.42 19.00 14.63
C SER A 32 -9.84 19.01 14.04
N LEU A 33 -10.77 19.73 14.64
CA LEU A 33 -12.12 19.87 14.08
C LEU A 33 -12.09 20.60 12.72
N TYR A 34 -11.27 21.65 12.58
CA TYR A 34 -11.07 22.33 11.30
C TYR A 34 -10.49 21.42 10.22
N ASP A 35 -9.54 20.54 10.55
CA ASP A 35 -8.96 19.60 9.59
C ASP A 35 -10.00 18.57 9.12
N LEU A 36 -10.90 18.12 10.01
CA LEU A 36 -12.03 17.25 9.64
C LEU A 36 -13.02 17.97 8.71
N ILE A 37 -13.44 19.18 9.06
CA ILE A 37 -14.37 20.00 8.26
C ILE A 37 -13.80 20.34 6.89
N ASN A 38 -12.48 20.56 6.80
CA ASN A 38 -11.81 20.85 5.54
C ASN A 38 -11.43 19.58 4.75
N GLY A 39 -11.73 18.40 5.27
CA GLY A 39 -11.45 17.12 4.60
C GLY A 39 -9.99 16.76 4.48
N LYS A 40 -9.11 17.33 5.31
CA LYS A 40 -7.69 17.00 5.35
C LYS A 40 -7.45 15.64 6.01
N THR A 41 -8.29 15.27 6.97
CA THR A 41 -8.22 14.01 7.70
C THR A 41 -9.61 13.40 7.83
N LEU A 42 -9.67 12.10 8.11
CA LEU A 42 -10.89 11.39 8.49
C LEU A 42 -10.82 11.04 9.99
N PRO A 43 -11.94 11.13 10.73
CA PRO A 43 -11.96 10.88 12.16
C PRO A 43 -11.76 9.39 12.46
N LYS A 44 -11.22 9.06 13.64
CA LYS A 44 -11.33 7.71 14.18
C LYS A 44 -12.79 7.43 14.55
N GLU A 45 -13.18 6.15 14.65
CA GLU A 45 -14.55 5.75 14.96
C GLU A 45 -15.05 6.38 16.27
N SER A 46 -14.26 6.29 17.34
CA SER A 46 -14.57 6.95 18.62
C SER A 46 -14.70 8.48 18.52
N THR A 47 -13.91 9.11 17.66
CA THR A 47 -14.01 10.55 17.40
C THR A 47 -15.30 10.88 16.66
N LEU A 48 -15.72 10.03 15.74
CA LEU A 48 -16.96 10.19 14.99
C LEU A 48 -18.18 10.04 15.90
N GLU A 49 -18.17 9.08 16.83
CA GLU A 49 -19.18 8.91 17.87
C GLU A 49 -19.31 10.14 18.75
N ASN A 50 -18.18 10.67 19.25
CA ASN A 50 -18.15 11.89 20.05
C ASN A 50 -18.70 13.11 19.29
N LEU A 51 -18.36 13.24 17.99
CA LEU A 51 -18.90 14.31 17.15
C LEU A 51 -20.42 14.17 16.96
N CYS A 52 -20.92 12.97 16.72
CA CYS A 52 -22.37 12.73 16.60
C CYS A 52 -23.10 13.10 17.89
N SER A 53 -22.52 12.77 19.03
CA SER A 53 -23.07 13.13 20.35
C SER A 53 -23.01 14.64 20.59
N ALA A 54 -21.89 15.30 20.32
CA ALA A 54 -21.71 16.75 20.48
C ALA A 54 -22.64 17.58 19.58
N LEU A 55 -22.95 17.04 18.38
CA LEU A 55 -23.88 17.66 17.45
C LEU A 55 -25.34 17.24 17.67
N SER A 56 -25.62 16.44 18.71
CA SER A 56 -26.98 15.95 19.03
C SER A 56 -27.71 15.37 17.82
N LEU A 57 -26.99 14.58 17.00
CA LEU A 57 -27.54 14.05 15.75
C LEU A 57 -28.61 13.00 16.02
N SER A 58 -29.67 13.03 15.20
CA SER A 58 -30.63 11.93 15.16
C SER A 58 -29.96 10.62 14.70
N GLU A 59 -30.56 9.48 15.01
CA GLU A 59 -30.06 8.16 14.61
C GLU A 59 -29.84 8.05 13.09
N ASN A 60 -30.74 8.62 12.29
CA ASN A 60 -30.62 8.63 10.84
C ASN A 60 -29.46 9.51 10.36
N SER A 61 -29.25 10.68 10.96
CA SER A 61 -28.13 11.57 10.63
C SER A 61 -26.81 10.96 11.03
N THR A 62 -26.76 10.29 12.19
CA THR A 62 -25.60 9.53 12.65
C THR A 62 -25.24 8.42 11.66
N LYS A 63 -26.20 7.55 11.29
CA LYS A 63 -25.99 6.49 10.29
C LYS A 63 -25.49 7.05 8.96
N ASN A 64 -26.04 8.19 8.52
CA ASN A 64 -25.60 8.82 7.27
C ASN A 64 -24.15 9.29 7.36
N LEU A 65 -23.75 9.94 8.46
CA LEU A 65 -22.38 10.43 8.65
C LEU A 65 -21.36 9.26 8.69
N PHE A 66 -21.68 8.16 9.38
CA PHE A 66 -20.87 6.93 9.37
C PHE A 66 -20.74 6.31 7.98
N ASN A 67 -21.81 6.26 7.21
CA ASN A 67 -21.79 5.75 5.84
C ASN A 67 -20.92 6.60 4.92
N LEU A 68 -20.95 7.94 5.08
CA LEU A 68 -20.10 8.85 4.32
C LEU A 68 -18.62 8.65 4.68
N ASP A 69 -18.27 8.56 5.98
CA ASP A 69 -16.89 8.25 6.41
C ASP A 69 -16.39 6.93 5.82
N LYS A 70 -17.17 5.86 5.92
CA LYS A 70 -16.84 4.54 5.36
C LYS A 70 -16.64 4.61 3.84
N SER A 71 -17.47 5.35 3.14
CA SER A 71 -17.37 5.53 1.69
C SER A 71 -16.09 6.25 1.28
N GLU A 72 -15.69 7.30 2.02
CA GLU A 72 -14.47 8.05 1.76
C GLU A 72 -13.20 7.22 2.07
N ARG A 73 -13.22 6.40 3.12
CA ARG A 73 -12.13 5.47 3.43
C ARG A 73 -11.93 4.46 2.30
N LEU A 74 -13.02 3.87 1.81
CA LEU A 74 -12.97 2.94 0.67
C LEU A 74 -12.46 3.62 -0.61
N ARG A 75 -12.87 4.88 -0.85
CA ARG A 75 -12.41 5.67 -2.00
C ARG A 75 -10.92 5.99 -1.92
N SER A 76 -10.44 6.37 -0.73
CA SER A 76 -9.02 6.63 -0.48
C SER A 76 -8.18 5.37 -0.71
N SER A 77 -8.58 4.26 -0.09
CA SER A 77 -7.90 2.97 -0.27
C SER A 77 -7.85 2.51 -1.73
N ARG A 78 -8.93 2.73 -2.51
CA ARG A 78 -8.94 2.42 -3.96
C ARG A 78 -7.98 3.29 -4.75
N LYS A 79 -7.85 4.58 -4.42
CA LYS A 79 -6.89 5.48 -5.08
C LYS A 79 -5.46 5.06 -4.79
N GLU A 80 -5.15 4.76 -3.53
CA GLU A 80 -3.83 4.27 -3.11
C GLU A 80 -3.47 2.96 -3.82
N LEU A 81 -4.43 2.00 -3.87
CA LEU A 81 -4.22 0.75 -4.60
C LEU A 81 -4.00 0.99 -6.10
N LYS A 82 -4.78 1.88 -6.73
CA LYS A 82 -4.60 2.22 -8.15
C LYS A 82 -3.22 2.83 -8.41
N TYR A 83 -2.78 3.74 -7.55
CA TYR A 83 -1.45 4.35 -7.63
C TYR A 83 -0.34 3.30 -7.47
N TYR A 84 -0.45 2.44 -6.45
CA TYR A 84 0.49 1.33 -6.23
C TYR A 84 0.59 0.41 -7.46
N LEU A 85 -0.55 0.00 -8.02
CA LEU A 85 -0.58 -0.87 -9.20
C LEU A 85 0.02 -0.21 -10.45
N GLN A 86 -0.17 1.10 -10.61
CA GLN A 86 0.45 1.87 -11.69
C GLN A 86 1.98 1.93 -11.53
N GLN A 87 2.46 2.25 -10.33
CA GLN A 87 3.89 2.23 -10.00
C GLN A 87 4.50 0.86 -10.26
N LYS A 88 3.83 -0.20 -9.81
CA LYS A 88 4.26 -1.58 -10.02
C LYS A 88 4.38 -1.92 -11.51
N LYS A 89 3.41 -1.53 -12.34
CA LYS A 89 3.47 -1.75 -13.80
C LYS A 89 4.67 -1.08 -14.45
N VAL A 90 4.98 0.15 -14.07
CA VAL A 90 6.15 0.90 -14.57
C VAL A 90 7.43 0.16 -14.20
N LEU A 91 7.59 -0.24 -12.94
CA LEU A 91 8.76 -0.97 -12.48
C LEU A 91 8.92 -2.34 -13.17
N ILE A 92 7.85 -3.09 -13.37
CA ILE A 92 7.89 -4.35 -14.11
C ILE A 92 8.38 -4.11 -15.54
N SER A 93 7.89 -3.07 -16.21
CA SER A 93 8.31 -2.72 -17.57
C SER A 93 9.79 -2.34 -17.61
N GLU A 94 10.25 -1.52 -16.66
CA GLU A 94 11.66 -1.09 -16.57
C GLU A 94 12.59 -2.28 -16.34
N VAL A 95 12.29 -3.12 -15.34
CA VAL A 95 13.09 -4.33 -15.04
C VAL A 95 13.11 -5.29 -16.22
N SER A 96 11.95 -5.52 -16.85
CA SER A 96 11.86 -6.39 -18.03
C SER A 96 12.72 -5.89 -19.18
N SER A 97 12.61 -4.60 -19.51
CA SER A 97 13.39 -3.98 -20.59
C SER A 97 14.89 -4.07 -20.33
N LEU A 98 15.32 -3.82 -19.09
CA LEU A 98 16.72 -3.91 -18.71
C LEU A 98 17.27 -5.34 -18.78
N LEU A 99 16.50 -6.33 -18.34
CA LEU A 99 16.89 -7.74 -18.40
C LEU A 99 17.00 -8.23 -19.85
N LEU A 100 16.01 -7.91 -20.69
CA LEU A 100 16.02 -8.24 -22.11
C LEU A 100 17.19 -7.57 -22.87
N ALA A 101 17.44 -6.28 -22.61
CA ALA A 101 18.56 -5.56 -23.21
C ALA A 101 19.94 -6.13 -22.84
N LYS A 102 20.02 -6.88 -21.73
CA LYS A 102 21.23 -7.63 -21.33
C LYS A 102 21.25 -9.07 -21.80
N GLY A 103 20.28 -9.49 -22.61
CA GLY A 103 20.21 -10.83 -23.18
C GLY A 103 19.74 -11.91 -22.21
N HIS A 104 19.05 -11.53 -21.12
CA HIS A 104 18.46 -12.51 -20.20
C HIS A 104 17.09 -12.97 -20.69
N GLU A 105 16.84 -14.26 -20.60
CA GLU A 105 15.55 -14.86 -20.92
C GLU A 105 14.57 -14.65 -19.75
N ILE A 106 13.47 -13.97 -20.01
CA ILE A 106 12.41 -13.73 -19.03
C ILE A 106 11.06 -14.16 -19.59
N SER A 107 10.18 -14.62 -18.70
CA SER A 107 8.78 -14.89 -19.02
C SER A 107 7.87 -14.28 -17.96
N ARG A 108 6.63 -13.98 -18.36
CA ARG A 108 5.57 -13.62 -17.40
C ARG A 108 4.81 -14.89 -17.06
N PRO A 109 4.65 -15.23 -15.78
CA PRO A 109 3.87 -16.41 -15.40
C PRO A 109 2.39 -16.18 -15.79
N ILE A 110 1.81 -17.13 -16.50
CA ILE A 110 0.42 -17.07 -16.98
C ILE A 110 -0.54 -17.55 -15.89
N SER A 111 -0.10 -18.38 -14.96
CA SER A 111 -0.94 -18.96 -13.90
C SER A 111 -0.18 -19.29 -12.64
N ALA A 112 -0.89 -19.30 -11.52
CA ALA A 112 -0.55 -19.87 -10.21
C ALA A 112 0.68 -19.35 -9.45
N GLY A 113 1.70 -18.80 -10.09
CA GLY A 113 2.81 -18.14 -9.40
C GLY A 113 2.46 -16.68 -9.10
N LYS A 114 2.72 -16.23 -7.88
CA LYS A 114 2.54 -14.81 -7.51
C LYS A 114 3.71 -13.93 -7.93
N ALA A 115 4.71 -14.49 -8.64
CA ALA A 115 5.84 -13.76 -9.21
C ALA A 115 5.38 -12.85 -10.36
N ASP A 116 6.04 -11.72 -10.53
CA ASP A 116 5.77 -10.78 -11.63
C ASP A 116 6.52 -11.19 -12.91
N LEU A 117 7.72 -11.75 -12.74
CA LEU A 117 8.58 -12.28 -13.82
C LEU A 117 9.19 -13.59 -13.38
N VAL A 118 9.55 -14.42 -14.34
CA VAL A 118 10.38 -15.60 -14.16
C VAL A 118 11.63 -15.43 -15.01
N LEU A 119 12.78 -15.42 -14.37
CA LEU A 119 14.08 -15.33 -15.00
C LEU A 119 14.63 -16.75 -15.22
N ARG A 120 15.10 -17.06 -16.44
CA ARG A 120 15.74 -18.33 -16.73
C ARG A 120 17.25 -18.17 -16.70
N LEU A 121 17.90 -18.91 -15.80
CA LEU A 121 19.36 -18.95 -15.65
C LEU A 121 19.81 -20.41 -15.55
N ASN A 122 20.69 -20.86 -16.45
CA ASN A 122 21.28 -22.21 -16.39
C ASN A 122 20.24 -23.32 -16.13
N SER A 123 19.13 -23.32 -16.87
CA SER A 123 18.00 -24.26 -16.72
C SER A 123 17.13 -24.05 -15.46
N GLN A 124 17.50 -23.19 -14.53
CA GLN A 124 16.68 -22.83 -13.38
C GLN A 124 15.69 -21.73 -13.74
N ARG A 125 14.48 -21.80 -13.14
CA ARG A 125 13.42 -20.79 -13.25
C ARG A 125 13.33 -20.02 -11.95
N ILE A 126 13.92 -18.83 -11.90
CA ILE A 126 13.97 -18.01 -10.69
C ILE A 126 12.81 -17.01 -10.68
N PRO A 127 11.89 -17.10 -9.71
CA PRO A 127 10.81 -16.13 -9.59
C PRO A 127 11.32 -14.76 -9.13
N VAL A 128 10.82 -13.71 -9.76
CA VAL A 128 11.12 -12.32 -9.43
C VAL A 128 9.82 -11.61 -9.07
N LEU A 129 9.74 -11.10 -7.87
CA LEU A 129 8.65 -10.24 -7.42
C LEU A 129 9.12 -8.78 -7.41
N ILE A 130 8.33 -7.88 -7.97
CA ILE A 130 8.65 -6.47 -8.09
C ILE A 130 7.65 -5.67 -7.26
N CYS A 131 8.15 -5.01 -6.21
CA CYS A 131 7.31 -4.31 -5.25
C CYS A 131 7.77 -2.87 -5.06
N PRO A 132 6.96 -1.87 -5.46
CA PRO A 132 7.15 -0.50 -4.99
C PRO A 132 6.81 -0.40 -3.49
N PRO A 133 7.35 0.59 -2.76
CA PRO A 133 6.93 0.86 -1.40
C PRO A 133 5.48 1.37 -1.34
N PRO A 134 4.75 1.18 -0.24
CA PRO A 134 5.16 0.48 0.98
C PRO A 134 5.19 -1.05 0.81
N LEU A 135 6.06 -1.73 1.58
CA LEU A 135 6.28 -3.17 1.47
C LEU A 135 5.55 -3.92 2.59
N ASP A 136 4.66 -4.83 2.21
CA ASP A 136 4.04 -5.82 3.11
C ASP A 136 4.92 -7.08 3.15
N TYR A 137 5.90 -7.10 4.04
CA TYR A 137 6.92 -8.16 4.10
C TYR A 137 6.35 -9.57 4.27
N PRO A 138 5.40 -9.85 5.19
CA PRO A 138 4.82 -11.19 5.33
C PRO A 138 4.17 -11.68 4.03
N ARG A 139 3.41 -10.82 3.37
CA ARG A 139 2.73 -11.15 2.11
C ARG A 139 3.72 -11.37 0.96
N ILE A 140 4.76 -10.55 0.89
CA ILE A 140 5.83 -10.65 -0.12
C ILE A 140 6.60 -11.95 0.06
N LEU A 141 7.02 -12.26 1.30
CA LEU A 141 7.74 -13.48 1.63
C LEU A 141 6.91 -14.72 1.25
N GLY A 142 5.66 -14.79 1.71
CA GLY A 142 4.75 -15.89 1.37
C GLY A 142 4.53 -16.04 -0.13
N SER A 143 4.40 -14.93 -0.87
CA SER A 143 4.22 -14.96 -2.33
C SER A 143 5.46 -15.49 -3.06
N LEU A 144 6.66 -15.13 -2.62
CA LEU A 144 7.91 -15.62 -3.20
C LEU A 144 8.15 -17.08 -2.87
N LEU A 145 7.93 -17.51 -1.63
CA LEU A 145 8.08 -18.93 -1.24
C LEU A 145 7.13 -19.83 -2.04
N ILE A 146 5.86 -19.44 -2.23
CA ILE A 146 4.92 -20.17 -3.09
C ILE A 146 5.43 -20.24 -4.54
N SER A 147 5.96 -19.12 -5.05
CA SER A 147 6.51 -19.08 -6.42
C SER A 147 7.77 -19.93 -6.56
N MET A 148 8.68 -19.90 -5.59
CA MET A 148 9.87 -20.74 -5.55
C MET A 148 9.51 -22.22 -5.55
N PHE A 149 8.55 -22.62 -4.73
CA PHE A 149 8.02 -23.98 -4.72
C PHE A 149 7.43 -24.38 -6.08
N HIS A 150 6.59 -23.52 -6.67
CA HIS A 150 5.96 -23.78 -7.95
C HIS A 150 6.96 -23.97 -9.11
N PHE A 151 8.05 -23.20 -9.10
CA PHE A 151 9.09 -23.27 -10.13
C PHE A 151 10.24 -24.23 -9.78
N SER A 152 10.15 -24.93 -8.65
CA SER A 152 11.22 -25.79 -8.12
C SER A 152 12.56 -25.06 -8.04
N SER A 153 12.52 -23.82 -7.55
CA SER A 153 13.67 -22.93 -7.43
C SER A 153 14.10 -22.83 -5.97
N ASP A 154 15.39 -22.95 -5.72
CA ASP A 154 16.02 -22.70 -4.43
C ASP A 154 16.29 -21.21 -4.18
N LYS A 155 16.07 -20.36 -5.19
CA LYS A 155 16.29 -18.92 -5.15
C LYS A 155 15.07 -18.13 -5.61
N GLY A 156 14.90 -16.94 -5.02
CA GLY A 156 13.91 -15.96 -5.42
C GLY A 156 14.49 -14.54 -5.37
N TYR A 157 13.97 -13.63 -6.17
CA TYR A 157 14.39 -12.24 -6.14
C TYR A 157 13.22 -11.34 -5.78
N LEU A 158 13.43 -10.49 -4.79
CA LEU A 158 12.60 -9.32 -4.52
C LEU A 158 13.29 -8.08 -5.09
N CYS A 159 12.69 -7.48 -6.10
CA CYS A 159 13.17 -6.23 -6.67
C CYS A 159 12.37 -5.04 -6.13
N THR A 160 13.06 -4.10 -5.50
CA THR A 160 12.45 -2.87 -4.97
C THR A 160 13.37 -1.66 -5.19
N PRO A 161 12.83 -0.46 -5.46
CA PRO A 161 13.65 0.72 -5.73
C PRO A 161 14.54 1.12 -4.54
N ASN A 162 14.06 0.94 -3.32
CA ASN A 162 14.70 1.48 -2.13
C ASN A 162 15.17 0.39 -1.14
N VAL A 163 16.19 -0.38 -1.55
CA VAL A 163 16.79 -1.42 -0.69
C VAL A 163 17.48 -0.84 0.55
N LYS A 164 18.03 0.38 0.44
CA LYS A 164 18.81 1.00 1.54
C LYS A 164 17.96 1.37 2.76
N SER A 165 16.65 1.52 2.59
CA SER A 165 15.74 1.85 3.70
C SER A 165 15.24 0.61 4.46
N LEU A 166 15.67 -0.59 4.05
CA LEU A 166 15.22 -1.82 4.68
C LEU A 166 16.02 -2.13 5.94
N GLU A 167 15.31 -2.60 6.96
CA GLU A 167 15.94 -3.05 8.19
C GLU A 167 16.82 -4.29 7.95
N ARG A 168 17.98 -4.33 8.60
CA ARG A 168 18.94 -5.44 8.48
C ARG A 168 18.31 -6.80 8.84
N LYS A 169 17.43 -6.83 9.85
CA LYS A 169 16.70 -8.05 10.24
C LYS A 169 15.79 -8.58 9.13
N THR A 170 15.12 -7.69 8.42
CA THR A 170 14.27 -8.05 7.27
C THR A 170 15.11 -8.67 6.15
N ILE A 171 16.24 -8.05 5.81
CA ILE A 171 17.14 -8.60 4.77
C ILE A 171 17.67 -9.98 5.18
N GLN A 172 18.06 -10.17 6.44
CA GLN A 172 18.50 -11.47 6.96
C GLN A 172 17.40 -12.54 6.88
N LEU A 173 16.16 -12.18 7.23
CA LEU A 173 15.02 -13.08 7.13
C LEU A 173 14.80 -13.57 5.70
N PHE A 174 14.81 -12.69 4.73
CA PHE A 174 14.64 -13.07 3.31
C PHE A 174 15.80 -13.94 2.83
N ASN A 175 17.03 -13.57 3.15
CA ASN A 175 18.23 -14.32 2.77
C ASN A 175 18.24 -15.75 3.36
N SER A 176 17.74 -15.94 4.60
CA SER A 176 17.66 -17.29 5.21
C SER A 176 16.70 -18.22 4.47
N HIS A 177 15.82 -17.67 3.62
CA HIS A 177 14.90 -18.43 2.77
C HIS A 177 15.32 -18.45 1.30
N GLY A 178 16.58 -18.14 0.98
CA GLY A 178 17.07 -18.12 -0.40
C GLY A 178 16.58 -16.95 -1.24
N ILE A 179 16.00 -15.90 -0.62
CA ILE A 179 15.46 -14.76 -1.32
C ILE A 179 16.41 -13.57 -1.19
N LEU A 180 16.93 -13.10 -2.33
CA LEU A 180 17.77 -11.90 -2.40
C LEU A 180 16.91 -10.65 -2.66
N ILE A 181 17.12 -9.63 -1.83
CA ILE A 181 16.47 -8.33 -2.01
C ILE A 181 17.43 -7.42 -2.77
N LEU A 182 17.00 -6.99 -3.95
CA LEU A 182 17.84 -6.27 -4.91
C LEU A 182 17.18 -4.96 -5.36
N SER A 183 17.99 -3.94 -5.59
CA SER A 183 17.55 -2.80 -6.39
C SER A 183 17.50 -3.16 -7.87
N ILE A 184 16.87 -2.31 -8.69
CA ILE A 184 16.84 -2.50 -10.16
C ILE A 184 18.26 -2.64 -10.73
N LYS A 185 19.22 -1.82 -10.26
CA LYS A 185 20.63 -1.95 -10.66
C LYS A 185 21.31 -3.16 -10.02
N GLY A 186 20.89 -3.56 -8.83
CA GLY A 186 21.42 -4.70 -8.08
C GLY A 186 21.15 -6.03 -8.78
N ILE A 187 19.96 -6.21 -9.36
CA ILE A 187 19.62 -7.44 -10.09
C ILE A 187 20.56 -7.65 -11.29
N LEU A 188 20.90 -6.58 -12.01
CA LEU A 188 21.84 -6.68 -13.15
C LEU A 188 23.27 -7.01 -12.70
N LYS A 189 23.68 -6.57 -11.51
CA LYS A 189 24.99 -6.87 -10.94
C LYS A 189 25.06 -8.33 -10.51
N GLU A 190 24.02 -8.80 -9.83
CA GLU A 190 23.90 -10.20 -9.42
C GLU A 190 23.98 -11.16 -10.61
N LEU A 191 23.26 -10.85 -11.69
CA LEU A 191 23.23 -11.69 -12.88
C LEU A 191 24.56 -11.75 -13.65
N LYS A 192 25.45 -10.77 -13.47
CA LYS A 192 26.80 -10.84 -14.04
C LYS A 192 27.69 -11.91 -13.39
N SER A 193 27.41 -12.26 -12.13
CA SER A 193 28.17 -13.29 -11.41
C SER A 193 27.84 -14.71 -11.87
N PHE A 194 26.81 -14.90 -12.71
CA PHE A 194 26.40 -16.20 -13.26
C PHE A 194 26.85 -16.41 -14.72
N ARG A 195 27.62 -15.48 -15.28
CA ARG A 195 28.32 -15.62 -16.56
C ARG A 195 29.77 -16.06 -16.34
#